data_5893d5d8fe32ec471c038956e88e40d1
#
_entry.id   5893d5d8fe32ec471c038956e88e40d1
#
_cell.length_a   1.000
_cell.length_b   1.000
_cell.length_c   1.000
_cell.angle_alpha   90.00
_cell.angle_beta   90.00
_cell.angle_gamma   90.00
#
_symmetry.space_group_name_H-M   'P 1'
#
loop_
_entity.id
_entity.type
_entity.pdbx_description
1 polymer ?
#
loop_
_entity_poly.entity_id
_entity_poly.type
_entity_poly.pdbx_seq_one_letter_code
_entity_poly.pdbx_strand_id
1 'polypeptide(L)'
;MTSARNSHGPGTFAANVVTGAASSPKYHWYRGVFFQATVVGIAAFTAPGLWNAMNSVGAGGQQSPYLVMAGNAVLFSLMTITCLTGSIIANRFGLKATFAFGTMGYAMYSAALYTNNRYGTEWFIYVGSAACGITAGLFWAAEGAIMLSYPEPENRGKYLAYWLCYRNSGSILGGVISLAFNYQGKRTGKLDWRMYIVFVVLFVRRNGTRVQIVERISDSAELKELGRLMLRKEFLLVTPFFIYVNWLLPYSSSYLSLYFTIRARALASLVSALAQIAGTAALGSFLDWKRLSLTTRARVSYAFLMALIGGCWIWGTVVQADYARHKPSLDWDDAGFGRGWALYIMWQVNFALTYNFGYWLVGWMSRHPSDIVRYTSAARALESAGQCISSGISSTSAPLTAALGVNFALWGVAVVPAYLVVRQVGVRHVGAHSTQERSSEAVDSHKGQQNHSGSDEI
;
A
#
# COMPACT_ATOMS: atom_id res chain seq x y z
N MET A 1 -79.65 25.73 -28.80
CA MET A 1 -79.36 26.74 -29.82
C MET A 1 -77.86 26.94 -29.87
N THR A 2 -77.33 26.61 -31.02
CA THR A 2 -76.05 26.96 -31.67
C THR A 2 -74.72 26.87 -30.93
N SER A 3 -74.13 25.83 -31.24
CA SER A 3 -72.72 25.44 -31.46
C SER A 3 -71.87 26.58 -32.06
N ALA A 4 -70.64 26.70 -31.54
CA ALA A 4 -69.50 27.27 -32.26
C ALA A 4 -68.29 26.38 -32.04
N ARG A 5 -67.93 25.64 -33.08
CA ARG A 5 -66.62 24.91 -33.22
C ARG A 5 -65.55 25.98 -33.49
N ASN A 6 -64.51 25.98 -32.68
CA ASN A 6 -63.25 26.60 -33.02
C ASN A 6 -62.21 25.52 -33.32
N SER A 7 -61.85 25.45 -34.59
CA SER A 7 -60.72 24.70 -35.13
C SER A 7 -59.44 25.46 -34.84
N HIS A 8 -58.57 24.85 -34.07
CA HIS A 8 -57.13 25.26 -33.98
C HIS A 8 -56.28 24.30 -34.80
N GLY A 9 -55.66 24.86 -35.82
CA GLY A 9 -54.69 24.19 -36.66
C GLY A 9 -53.36 23.88 -35.92
N PRO A 10 -52.51 22.97 -36.46
CA PRO A 10 -51.30 22.54 -35.83
C PRO A 10 -50.23 23.62 -35.88
N GLY A 11 -49.88 24.14 -34.70
CA GLY A 11 -48.74 25.05 -34.54
C GLY A 11 -47.43 24.29 -34.74
N THR A 12 -46.73 24.69 -35.76
CA THR A 12 -45.33 24.32 -36.02
C THR A 12 -44.45 24.76 -34.86
N PHE A 13 -44.03 23.80 -34.01
CA PHE A 13 -42.94 24.05 -33.08
C PHE A 13 -41.63 24.09 -33.86
N ALA A 14 -41.17 25.30 -34.18
CA ALA A 14 -39.81 25.52 -34.62
C ALA A 14 -38.85 25.11 -33.50
N ALA A 15 -38.14 24.02 -33.69
CA ALA A 15 -37.04 23.61 -32.83
C ALA A 15 -35.91 24.66 -32.98
N ASN A 16 -35.82 25.57 -32.00
CA ASN A 16 -34.63 26.38 -31.82
C ASN A 16 -33.48 25.44 -31.40
N VAL A 17 -32.70 24.98 -32.38
CA VAL A 17 -31.42 24.39 -32.16
C VAL A 17 -30.50 25.50 -31.65
N VAL A 18 -30.42 25.64 -30.33
CA VAL A 18 -29.40 26.45 -29.69
C VAL A 18 -28.06 25.68 -29.89
N THR A 19 -27.35 26.02 -30.94
CA THR A 19 -25.93 25.69 -31.10
C THR A 19 -25.12 26.51 -30.10
N GLY A 20 -25.31 26.20 -28.81
CA GLY A 20 -24.39 26.60 -27.78
C GLY A 20 -23.18 25.74 -27.91
N ALA A 21 -22.10 26.27 -28.48
CA ALA A 21 -20.79 25.67 -28.38
C ALA A 21 -20.52 25.39 -26.90
N ALA A 22 -20.63 24.12 -26.49
CA ALA A 22 -20.28 23.70 -25.15
C ALA A 22 -18.81 24.02 -25.00
N SER A 23 -18.50 25.11 -24.29
CA SER A 23 -17.15 25.44 -23.89
C SER A 23 -16.61 24.23 -23.12
N SER A 24 -15.61 23.57 -23.70
CA SER A 24 -14.91 22.47 -23.03
C SER A 24 -14.57 22.91 -21.60
N PRO A 25 -14.94 22.13 -20.55
CA PRO A 25 -14.70 22.53 -19.19
C PRO A 25 -13.19 22.78 -19.06
N LYS A 26 -12.80 24.00 -18.66
CA LYS A 26 -11.39 24.35 -18.40
C LYS A 26 -10.87 23.36 -17.36
N TYR A 27 -10.17 22.35 -17.79
CA TYR A 27 -9.50 21.37 -16.91
C TYR A 27 -8.43 22.13 -16.15
N HIS A 28 -8.72 22.45 -14.90
CA HIS A 28 -7.71 23.00 -14.02
C HIS A 28 -6.65 21.91 -13.75
N TRP A 29 -5.40 22.17 -14.06
CA TRP A 29 -4.26 21.25 -13.92
C TRP A 29 -4.19 20.56 -12.54
N TYR A 30 -4.63 21.25 -11.45
CA TYR A 30 -4.67 20.72 -10.09
C TYR A 30 -5.79 19.67 -9.86
N ARG A 31 -6.69 19.45 -10.84
CA ARG A 31 -7.67 18.36 -10.84
C ARG A 31 -7.20 17.13 -11.62
N GLY A 32 -6.05 17.22 -12.27
CA GLY A 32 -5.47 16.12 -13.03
C GLY A 32 -5.01 14.98 -12.11
N VAL A 33 -5.08 13.73 -12.60
CA VAL A 33 -4.67 12.52 -11.88
C VAL A 33 -3.22 12.62 -11.40
N PHE A 34 -2.32 13.15 -12.23
CA PHE A 34 -0.91 13.34 -11.90
C PHE A 34 -0.73 14.26 -10.68
N PHE A 35 -1.42 15.39 -10.63
CA PHE A 35 -1.32 16.30 -9.50
C PHE A 35 -1.84 15.66 -8.21
N GLN A 36 -2.99 14.96 -8.27
CA GLN A 36 -3.54 14.25 -7.12
C GLN A 36 -2.60 13.14 -6.62
N ALA A 37 -2.03 12.35 -7.53
CA ALA A 37 -1.03 11.34 -7.20
C ALA A 37 0.23 11.94 -6.55
N THR A 38 0.67 13.13 -7.02
CA THR A 38 1.79 13.87 -6.41
C THR A 38 1.46 14.32 -4.98
N VAL A 39 0.26 14.87 -4.75
CA VAL A 39 -0.17 15.30 -3.41
C VAL A 39 -0.21 14.13 -2.43
N VAL A 40 -0.80 13.01 -2.86
CA VAL A 40 -0.83 11.78 -2.05
C VAL A 40 0.58 11.23 -1.86
N GLY A 41 1.42 11.29 -2.89
CA GLY A 41 2.83 10.91 -2.82
C GLY A 41 3.62 11.74 -1.79
N ILE A 42 3.46 13.06 -1.78
CA ILE A 42 4.11 13.95 -0.77
C ILE A 42 3.63 13.61 0.64
N ALA A 43 2.35 13.30 0.83
CA ALA A 43 1.85 12.86 2.13
C ALA A 43 2.43 11.50 2.52
N ALA A 44 2.56 10.57 1.57
CA ALA A 44 3.21 9.28 1.79
C ALA A 44 4.71 9.42 2.09
N PHE A 45 5.38 10.41 1.52
CA PHE A 45 6.76 10.76 1.86
C PHE A 45 6.89 11.24 3.30
N THR A 46 6.06 12.21 3.72
CA THR A 46 6.18 12.87 5.02
C THR A 46 5.60 12.07 6.18
N ALA A 47 4.70 11.12 5.97
CA ALA A 47 4.09 10.31 7.01
C ALA A 47 4.67 8.86 7.00
N PRO A 48 4.15 7.88 6.25
CA PRO A 48 4.71 6.54 6.28
C PRO A 48 6.15 6.47 5.75
N GLY A 49 6.59 7.37 4.86
CA GLY A 49 7.95 7.38 4.35
C GLY A 49 9.00 7.65 5.43
N LEU A 50 8.79 8.67 6.27
CA LEU A 50 9.67 8.94 7.41
C LEU A 50 9.54 7.90 8.53
N TRP A 51 8.34 7.33 8.74
CA TRP A 51 8.17 6.19 9.63
C TRP A 51 8.99 4.98 9.18
N ASN A 52 8.96 4.66 7.87
CA ASN A 52 9.80 3.63 7.29
C ASN A 52 11.29 3.94 7.46
N ALA A 53 11.71 5.21 7.32
CA ALA A 53 13.07 5.64 7.56
C ALA A 53 13.55 5.31 8.98
N MET A 54 12.74 5.63 10.00
CA MET A 54 13.06 5.31 11.39
C MET A 54 13.15 3.80 11.63
N ASN A 55 12.26 3.01 11.03
CA ASN A 55 12.24 1.56 11.24
C ASN A 55 13.28 0.81 10.38
N SER A 56 13.66 1.32 9.22
CA SER A 56 14.64 0.70 8.32
C SER A 56 16.08 0.74 8.85
N VAL A 57 16.38 1.62 9.81
CA VAL A 57 17.65 1.59 10.54
C VAL A 57 17.68 0.53 11.67
N GLY A 58 16.64 -0.27 11.77
CA GLY A 58 16.44 -1.33 12.77
C GLY A 58 15.92 -0.82 14.11
N ALA A 59 14.84 -1.40 14.60
CA ALA A 59 14.21 -1.13 15.90
C ALA A 59 14.00 0.36 16.20
N GLY A 60 13.54 1.14 15.21
CA GLY A 60 13.37 2.59 15.36
C GLY A 60 14.65 3.35 15.73
N GLY A 61 15.82 2.75 15.51
CA GLY A 61 17.11 3.33 15.92
C GLY A 61 17.49 3.12 17.39
N GLN A 62 16.71 2.36 18.15
CA GLN A 62 16.99 2.06 19.56
C GLN A 62 18.06 0.94 19.72
N GLN A 63 18.63 0.85 20.91
CA GLN A 63 19.61 -0.20 21.23
C GLN A 63 18.94 -1.56 21.38
N SER A 64 17.79 -1.61 22.05
CA SER A 64 17.00 -2.82 22.25
C SER A 64 15.81 -2.84 21.29
N PRO A 65 15.61 -3.88 20.48
CA PRO A 65 14.47 -3.96 19.57
C PRO A 65 13.15 -4.27 20.29
N TYR A 66 13.19 -4.89 21.46
CA TYR A 66 12.02 -5.50 22.11
C TYR A 66 10.91 -4.48 22.44
N LEU A 67 11.30 -3.35 23.05
CA LEU A 67 10.34 -2.29 23.41
C LEU A 67 9.65 -1.70 22.17
N VAL A 68 10.43 -1.42 21.12
CA VAL A 68 9.89 -0.85 19.87
C VAL A 68 9.01 -1.87 19.16
N MET A 69 9.36 -3.15 19.19
CA MET A 69 8.53 -4.23 18.63
C MET A 69 7.22 -4.39 19.40
N ALA A 70 7.24 -4.27 20.74
CA ALA A 70 6.02 -4.26 21.55
C ALA A 70 5.13 -3.04 21.21
N GLY A 71 5.70 -1.85 21.08
CA GLY A 71 5.00 -0.66 20.58
C GLY A 71 4.42 -0.87 19.18
N ASN A 72 5.17 -1.46 18.26
CA ASN A 72 4.70 -1.77 16.93
C ASN A 72 3.55 -2.81 16.94
N ALA A 73 3.56 -3.77 17.86
CA ALA A 73 2.43 -4.70 18.03
C ALA A 73 1.14 -3.96 18.40
N VAL A 74 1.20 -2.99 19.33
CA VAL A 74 0.08 -2.11 19.67
C VAL A 74 -0.36 -1.28 18.46
N LEU A 75 0.59 -0.67 17.75
CA LEU A 75 0.32 0.13 16.56
C LEU A 75 -0.45 -0.68 15.51
N PHE A 76 0.05 -1.86 15.14
CA PHE A 76 -0.56 -2.66 14.09
C PHE A 76 -1.85 -3.36 14.51
N SER A 77 -2.07 -3.64 15.82
CA SER A 77 -3.36 -4.08 16.34
C SER A 77 -4.44 -3.03 16.09
N LEU A 78 -4.19 -1.81 16.52
CA LEU A 78 -5.13 -0.69 16.33
C LEU A 78 -5.29 -0.33 14.85
N MET A 79 -4.21 -0.39 14.08
CA MET A 79 -4.26 -0.18 12.63
C MET A 79 -5.12 -1.23 11.92
N THR A 80 -5.10 -2.49 12.35
CA THR A 80 -5.97 -3.54 11.82
C THR A 80 -7.44 -3.18 11.97
N ILE A 81 -7.85 -2.77 13.19
CA ILE A 81 -9.21 -2.38 13.49
C ILE A 81 -9.63 -1.14 12.69
N THR A 82 -8.77 -0.12 12.64
CA THR A 82 -9.08 1.13 11.97
C THR A 82 -9.04 1.01 10.45
N CYS A 83 -8.26 0.10 9.87
CA CYS A 83 -8.35 -0.23 8.44
C CYS A 83 -9.70 -0.86 8.08
N LEU A 84 -10.21 -1.80 8.89
CA LEU A 84 -11.53 -2.42 8.64
C LEU A 84 -12.68 -1.41 8.73
N THR A 85 -12.58 -0.44 9.65
CA THR A 85 -13.59 0.63 9.79
C THR A 85 -13.33 1.84 8.89
N GLY A 86 -12.19 1.87 8.21
CA GLY A 86 -11.70 3.01 7.44
C GLY A 86 -12.62 3.41 6.28
N SER A 87 -13.25 2.44 5.60
CA SER A 87 -14.22 2.71 4.53
C SER A 87 -15.47 3.41 5.09
N ILE A 88 -15.97 3.00 6.24
CA ILE A 88 -17.13 3.61 6.92
C ILE A 88 -16.80 5.05 7.31
N ILE A 89 -15.64 5.26 7.93
CA ILE A 89 -15.17 6.58 8.36
C ILE A 89 -14.96 7.50 7.15
N ALA A 90 -14.36 6.98 6.08
CA ALA A 90 -14.16 7.71 4.83
C ALA A 90 -15.49 8.10 4.16
N ASN A 91 -16.50 7.24 4.22
CA ASN A 91 -17.84 7.53 3.71
C ASN A 91 -18.56 8.59 4.55
N ARG A 92 -18.35 8.60 5.88
CA ARG A 92 -19.03 9.52 6.79
C ARG A 92 -18.40 10.92 6.81
N PHE A 93 -17.10 11.00 6.91
CA PHE A 93 -16.33 12.26 7.04
C PHE A 93 -15.70 12.73 5.73
N GLY A 94 -15.70 11.88 4.71
CA GLY A 94 -15.06 12.11 3.42
C GLY A 94 -13.58 11.73 3.41
N LEU A 95 -13.11 11.31 2.25
CA LEU A 95 -11.72 10.87 2.04
C LEU A 95 -10.68 11.91 2.46
N LYS A 96 -10.98 13.20 2.24
CA LYS A 96 -10.06 14.29 2.59
C LYS A 96 -9.83 14.42 4.10
N ALA A 97 -10.90 14.43 4.89
CA ALA A 97 -10.79 14.56 6.35
C ALA A 97 -10.13 13.32 6.94
N THR A 98 -10.51 12.12 6.46
CA THR A 98 -9.93 10.83 6.87
C THR A 98 -8.43 10.77 6.57
N PHE A 99 -8.02 11.17 5.36
CA PHE A 99 -6.62 11.21 4.95
C PHE A 99 -5.82 12.22 5.77
N ALA A 100 -6.39 13.39 6.01
CA ALA A 100 -5.75 14.45 6.77
C ALA A 100 -5.55 14.08 8.25
N PHE A 101 -6.57 13.55 8.91
CA PHE A 101 -6.48 13.06 10.28
C PHE A 101 -5.48 11.89 10.38
N GLY A 102 -5.45 11.05 9.36
CA GLY A 102 -4.57 9.89 9.25
C GLY A 102 -3.07 10.19 9.35
N THR A 103 -2.64 11.42 9.06
CA THR A 103 -1.21 11.80 9.13
C THR A 103 -0.75 12.20 10.53
N MET A 104 -1.66 12.53 11.47
CA MET A 104 -1.29 13.19 12.74
C MET A 104 -0.51 12.28 13.71
N GLY A 105 -0.84 11.01 13.79
CA GLY A 105 -0.22 10.08 14.74
C GLY A 105 1.25 9.75 14.45
N TYR A 106 1.70 9.94 13.22
CA TYR A 106 3.11 9.72 12.88
C TYR A 106 4.05 10.68 13.63
N ALA A 107 3.62 11.94 13.85
CA ALA A 107 4.37 12.91 14.65
C ALA A 107 4.46 12.47 16.12
N MET A 108 3.37 11.95 16.69
CA MET A 108 3.38 11.43 18.07
C MET A 108 4.29 10.21 18.22
N TYR A 109 4.30 9.29 17.25
CA TYR A 109 5.21 8.16 17.26
C TYR A 109 6.68 8.59 17.24
N SER A 110 7.03 9.56 16.39
CA SER A 110 8.39 10.10 16.33
C SER A 110 8.79 10.80 17.63
N ALA A 111 7.88 11.56 18.24
CA ALA A 111 8.10 12.20 19.55
C ALA A 111 8.29 11.16 20.66
N ALA A 112 7.56 10.03 20.61
CA ALA A 112 7.71 8.95 21.56
C ALA A 112 9.09 8.26 21.44
N LEU A 113 9.56 8.01 20.23
CA LEU A 113 10.92 7.50 20.01
C LEU A 113 12.00 8.48 20.47
N TYR A 114 11.80 9.77 20.23
CA TYR A 114 12.71 10.82 20.73
C TYR A 114 12.81 10.82 22.25
N THR A 115 11.67 10.84 22.96
CA THR A 115 11.66 10.88 24.42
C THR A 115 12.26 9.61 25.03
N ASN A 116 11.99 8.44 24.44
CA ASN A 116 12.62 7.21 24.87
C ASN A 116 14.14 7.22 24.61
N ASN A 117 14.56 7.66 23.43
CA ASN A 117 16.00 7.72 23.10
C ASN A 117 16.76 8.65 24.04
N ARG A 118 16.21 9.86 24.32
CA ARG A 118 16.89 10.89 25.09
C ARG A 118 16.74 10.72 26.61
N TYR A 119 15.54 10.36 27.08
CA TYR A 119 15.19 10.40 28.50
C TYR A 119 14.89 9.01 29.08
N GLY A 120 14.87 7.93 28.26
CA GLY A 120 14.55 6.57 28.69
C GLY A 120 13.06 6.34 28.98
N THR A 121 12.16 7.22 28.53
CA THR A 121 10.73 7.13 28.83
C THR A 121 10.08 6.01 28.00
N GLU A 122 9.71 4.90 28.61
CA GLU A 122 9.20 3.72 27.91
C GLU A 122 7.69 3.79 27.64
N TRP A 123 6.89 4.23 28.63
CA TRP A 123 5.42 4.25 28.51
C TRP A 123 4.91 5.07 27.31
N PHE A 124 5.62 6.15 26.97
CA PHE A 124 5.21 7.03 25.88
C PHE A 124 5.37 6.37 24.51
N ILE A 125 6.20 5.35 24.36
CA ILE A 125 6.27 4.55 23.13
C ILE A 125 4.92 3.87 22.86
N TYR A 126 4.28 3.32 23.90
CA TYR A 126 2.96 2.70 23.74
C TYR A 126 1.88 3.69 23.34
N VAL A 127 1.88 4.89 23.96
CA VAL A 127 0.92 5.96 23.64
C VAL A 127 1.14 6.48 22.21
N GLY A 128 2.37 6.77 21.82
CA GLY A 128 2.70 7.20 20.46
C GLY A 128 2.38 6.15 19.42
N SER A 129 2.64 4.88 19.73
CA SER A 129 2.30 3.75 18.86
C SER A 129 0.79 3.58 18.70
N ALA A 130 0.02 3.70 19.80
CA ALA A 130 -1.44 3.62 19.75
C ALA A 130 -2.05 4.75 18.91
N ALA A 131 -1.62 6.00 19.12
CA ALA A 131 -2.07 7.14 18.34
C ALA A 131 -1.71 6.98 16.84
N CYS A 132 -0.50 6.51 16.56
CA CYS A 132 -0.08 6.23 15.19
C CYS A 132 -0.92 5.10 14.56
N GLY A 133 -1.20 4.03 15.29
CA GLY A 133 -2.01 2.90 14.78
C GLY A 133 -3.42 3.33 14.38
N ILE A 134 -4.09 4.11 15.22
CA ILE A 134 -5.43 4.63 14.92
C ILE A 134 -5.42 5.51 13.67
N THR A 135 -4.49 6.45 13.59
CA THR A 135 -4.46 7.40 12.49
C THR A 135 -3.91 6.80 11.22
N ALA A 136 -2.88 5.95 11.30
CA ALA A 136 -2.30 5.27 10.14
C ALA A 136 -3.32 4.37 9.44
N GLY A 137 -4.18 3.65 10.17
CA GLY A 137 -5.23 2.83 9.56
C GLY A 137 -6.16 3.65 8.67
N LEU A 138 -6.55 4.83 9.12
CA LEU A 138 -7.37 5.76 8.34
C LEU A 138 -6.62 6.33 7.14
N PHE A 139 -5.34 6.68 7.31
CA PHE A 139 -4.47 7.14 6.23
C PHE A 139 -4.40 6.13 5.10
N TRP A 140 -4.06 4.88 5.43
CA TRP A 140 -3.87 3.82 4.45
C TRP A 140 -5.16 3.38 3.74
N ALA A 141 -6.31 3.40 4.46
CA ALA A 141 -7.60 3.13 3.85
C ALA A 141 -7.96 4.20 2.79
N ALA A 142 -7.76 5.49 3.11
CA ALA A 142 -8.02 6.59 2.18
C ALA A 142 -7.01 6.64 1.03
N GLU A 143 -5.72 6.42 1.30
CA GLU A 143 -4.63 6.47 0.33
C GLU A 143 -4.78 5.38 -0.74
N GLY A 144 -4.97 4.12 -0.31
CA GLY A 144 -5.17 3.00 -1.22
C GLY A 144 -6.36 3.21 -2.16
N ALA A 145 -7.46 3.77 -1.61
CA ALA A 145 -8.64 4.11 -2.39
C ALA A 145 -8.32 5.15 -3.48
N ILE A 146 -7.61 6.22 -3.13
CA ILE A 146 -7.25 7.28 -4.07
C ILE A 146 -6.32 6.73 -5.16
N MET A 147 -5.26 6.01 -4.79
CA MET A 147 -4.23 5.57 -5.72
C MET A 147 -4.68 4.48 -6.70
N LEU A 148 -5.72 3.71 -6.37
CA LEU A 148 -6.26 2.69 -7.27
C LEU A 148 -7.50 3.13 -8.04
N SER A 149 -8.25 4.14 -7.54
CA SER A 149 -9.49 4.60 -8.18
C SER A 149 -9.27 5.71 -9.20
N TYR A 150 -8.29 6.59 -8.99
CA TYR A 150 -8.07 7.75 -9.87
C TYR A 150 -7.35 7.40 -11.20
N PRO A 151 -6.30 6.55 -11.21
CA PRO A 151 -5.65 6.20 -12.46
C PRO A 151 -6.51 5.27 -13.32
N GLU A 152 -6.43 5.49 -14.64
CA GLU A 152 -6.99 4.55 -15.61
C GLU A 152 -6.43 3.14 -15.40
N PRO A 153 -7.22 2.08 -15.62
CA PRO A 153 -6.79 0.70 -15.40
C PRO A 153 -5.47 0.34 -16.08
N GLU A 154 -5.23 0.93 -17.26
CA GLU A 154 -4.02 0.70 -18.07
C GLU A 154 -2.75 1.31 -17.50
N ASN A 155 -2.86 2.35 -16.68
CA ASN A 155 -1.75 3.10 -16.11
C ASN A 155 -1.57 2.89 -14.59
N ARG A 156 -2.36 2.00 -13.98
CA ARG A 156 -2.33 1.76 -12.52
C ARG A 156 -0.95 1.33 -12.01
N GLY A 157 -0.24 0.48 -12.75
CA GLY A 157 1.10 0.03 -12.38
C GLY A 157 2.10 1.18 -12.29
N LYS A 158 2.07 2.10 -13.27
CA LYS A 158 2.93 3.30 -13.30
C LYS A 158 2.63 4.26 -12.16
N TYR A 159 1.35 4.54 -11.89
CA TYR A 159 0.97 5.43 -10.79
C TYR A 159 1.27 4.83 -9.42
N LEU A 160 1.10 3.51 -9.24
CA LEU A 160 1.53 2.81 -8.04
C LEU A 160 3.04 2.90 -7.84
N ALA A 161 3.83 2.66 -8.90
CA ALA A 161 5.29 2.81 -8.83
C ALA A 161 5.69 4.26 -8.52
N TYR A 162 5.04 5.25 -9.14
CA TYR A 162 5.27 6.67 -8.89
C TYR A 162 5.01 7.04 -7.42
N TRP A 163 3.89 6.61 -6.86
CA TRP A 163 3.57 6.82 -5.45
C TRP A 163 4.58 6.11 -4.52
N LEU A 164 4.96 4.85 -4.81
CA LEU A 164 5.96 4.11 -4.03
C LEU A 164 7.33 4.79 -4.06
N CYS A 165 7.69 5.49 -5.16
CA CYS A 165 8.89 6.31 -5.20
C CYS A 165 8.87 7.41 -4.13
N TYR A 166 7.77 8.15 -3.97
CA TYR A 166 7.65 9.16 -2.90
C TYR A 166 7.76 8.54 -1.51
N ARG A 167 7.04 7.46 -1.25
CA ARG A 167 7.10 6.75 0.03
C ARG A 167 8.52 6.29 0.36
N ASN A 168 9.23 5.71 -0.61
CA ASN A 168 10.60 5.24 -0.41
C ASN A 168 11.62 6.39 -0.37
N SER A 169 11.33 7.53 -1.00
CA SER A 169 12.18 8.74 -0.88
C SER A 169 12.23 9.26 0.55
N GLY A 170 11.17 9.06 1.36
CA GLY A 170 11.21 9.30 2.81
C GLY A 170 12.29 8.47 3.49
N SER A 171 12.39 7.18 3.15
CA SER A 171 13.44 6.29 3.66
C SER A 171 14.84 6.69 3.17
N ILE A 172 14.98 7.19 1.94
CA ILE A 172 16.25 7.72 1.42
C ILE A 172 16.70 8.93 2.26
N LEU A 173 15.81 9.91 2.44
CA LEU A 173 16.12 11.10 3.26
C LEU A 173 16.49 10.70 4.68
N GLY A 174 15.73 9.79 5.30
CA GLY A 174 16.02 9.29 6.63
C GLY A 174 17.33 8.52 6.70
N GLY A 175 17.66 7.74 5.69
CA GLY A 175 18.94 7.04 5.58
C GLY A 175 20.12 8.00 5.45
N VAL A 176 20.00 9.05 4.63
CA VAL A 176 21.01 10.12 4.49
C VAL A 176 21.21 10.86 5.81
N ILE A 177 20.12 11.28 6.47
CA ILE A 177 20.17 11.95 7.78
C ILE A 177 20.83 11.03 8.82
N SER A 178 20.40 9.76 8.88
CA SER A 178 20.96 8.78 9.82
C SER A 178 22.45 8.57 9.59
N LEU A 179 22.88 8.47 8.33
CA LEU A 179 24.29 8.29 7.98
C LEU A 179 25.11 9.51 8.33
N ALA A 180 24.62 10.73 8.02
CA ALA A 180 25.31 11.97 8.33
C ALA A 180 25.58 12.16 9.84
N PHE A 181 24.60 11.83 10.70
CA PHE A 181 24.74 11.93 12.15
C PHE A 181 25.56 10.77 12.77
N ASN A 182 25.66 9.62 12.12
CA ASN A 182 26.26 8.42 12.71
C ASN A 182 27.49 7.89 11.94
N TYR A 183 27.99 8.65 10.94
CA TYR A 183 29.10 8.22 10.07
C TYR A 183 30.38 7.86 10.85
N GLN A 184 30.71 8.61 11.91
CA GLN A 184 31.90 8.41 12.72
C GLN A 184 31.74 7.32 13.80
N GLY A 185 30.56 6.75 13.97
CA GLY A 185 30.24 5.82 15.05
C GLY A 185 30.44 4.36 14.66
N LYS A 186 31.63 3.75 14.96
CA LYS A 186 31.81 2.29 14.96
C LYS A 186 31.09 1.60 16.14
N ARG A 187 30.07 2.21 16.74
CA ARG A 187 29.43 1.74 17.96
C ARG A 187 28.18 0.93 17.66
N THR A 188 27.96 -0.12 18.41
CA THR A 188 26.64 -0.71 18.63
C THR A 188 25.88 0.16 19.63
N GLY A 189 24.62 0.49 19.38
CA GLY A 189 23.85 1.28 20.33
C GLY A 189 22.71 2.07 19.72
N LYS A 190 22.38 3.18 20.36
CA LYS A 190 21.30 4.09 19.96
C LYS A 190 21.77 5.05 18.85
N LEU A 191 20.88 5.39 17.93
CA LEU A 191 21.07 6.49 16.99
C LEU A 191 21.08 7.85 17.71
N ASP A 192 21.64 8.89 17.05
CA ASP A 192 21.63 10.25 17.60
C ASP A 192 20.19 10.78 17.69
N TRP A 193 19.83 11.32 18.87
CA TRP A 193 18.49 11.83 19.16
C TRP A 193 18.07 13.03 18.28
N ARG A 194 19.02 13.78 17.74
CA ARG A 194 18.77 14.94 16.86
C ARG A 194 18.03 14.54 15.59
N MET A 195 18.23 13.33 15.12
CA MET A 195 17.54 12.78 13.97
C MET A 195 16.02 12.78 14.14
N TYR A 196 15.53 12.42 15.33
CA TYR A 196 14.07 12.35 15.58
C TYR A 196 13.42 13.75 15.59
N ILE A 197 14.14 14.82 16.00
CA ILE A 197 13.63 16.19 15.93
C ILE A 197 13.37 16.58 14.47
N VAL A 198 14.31 16.27 13.57
CA VAL A 198 14.11 16.54 12.14
C VAL A 198 12.84 15.87 11.62
N PHE A 199 12.58 14.63 12.01
CA PHE A 199 11.37 13.91 11.62
C PHE A 199 10.10 14.54 12.19
N VAL A 200 10.09 14.93 13.49
CA VAL A 200 8.94 15.62 14.11
C VAL A 200 8.60 16.91 13.34
N VAL A 201 9.59 17.72 12.99
CA VAL A 201 9.39 18.98 12.25
C VAL A 201 8.84 18.72 10.84
N LEU A 202 9.32 17.70 10.16
CA LEU A 202 8.84 17.33 8.81
C LEU A 202 7.40 16.84 8.81
N PHE A 203 6.94 16.14 9.87
CA PHE A 203 5.54 15.69 10.01
C PHE A 203 4.54 16.84 10.19
N VAL A 204 4.96 17.99 10.76
CA VAL A 204 4.04 19.10 11.08
C VAL A 204 3.68 19.96 9.88
N ARG A 205 4.47 19.94 8.79
CA ARG A 205 4.18 20.73 7.57
C ARG A 205 3.07 20.08 6.74
N ARG A 206 1.94 20.80 6.59
CA ARG A 206 0.71 20.30 5.96
C ARG A 206 0.17 21.24 4.87
N ASN A 207 -0.16 20.69 3.69
CA ASN A 207 -0.94 21.37 2.65
C ASN A 207 -2.21 20.59 2.32
N GLY A 208 -3.39 21.25 2.40
CA GLY A 208 -4.69 20.61 2.15
C GLY A 208 -5.27 20.90 0.77
N THR A 209 -5.60 19.87 0.00
CA THR A 209 -6.35 19.95 -1.26
C THR A 209 -7.66 19.17 -1.19
N ARG A 210 -8.68 19.57 -2.00
CA ARG A 210 -10.01 18.94 -1.99
C ARG A 210 -10.05 17.69 -2.85
N VAL A 211 -10.46 16.56 -2.25
CA VAL A 211 -10.72 15.26 -2.92
C VAL A 211 -12.23 15.09 -3.10
N GLN A 212 -12.68 14.57 -4.25
CA GLN A 212 -14.10 14.33 -4.53
C GLN A 212 -14.65 13.11 -3.80
N ILE A 213 -15.95 13.13 -3.50
CA ILE A 213 -16.67 12.20 -2.64
C ILE A 213 -17.22 11.03 -3.46
N VAL A 214 -17.06 9.80 -2.95
CA VAL A 214 -17.76 8.59 -3.41
C VAL A 214 -19.19 8.62 -2.88
N GLU A 215 -20.17 8.06 -3.62
CA GLU A 215 -21.58 7.96 -3.21
C GLU A 215 -21.73 7.37 -1.79
N ARG A 216 -22.57 8.03 -0.99
CA ARG A 216 -22.81 7.64 0.40
C ARG A 216 -23.75 6.43 0.47
N ILE A 217 -23.24 5.34 1.05
CA ILE A 217 -24.01 4.15 1.40
C ILE A 217 -24.19 4.10 2.92
N SER A 218 -25.25 3.47 3.42
CA SER A 218 -25.48 3.26 4.85
C SER A 218 -24.33 2.45 5.50
N ASP A 219 -23.89 2.85 6.71
CA ASP A 219 -22.75 2.24 7.42
C ASP A 219 -22.94 0.72 7.62
N SER A 220 -24.16 0.28 7.92
CA SER A 220 -24.49 -1.15 8.07
C SER A 220 -24.41 -1.92 6.76
N ALA A 221 -24.81 -1.30 5.65
CA ALA A 221 -24.68 -1.88 4.32
C ALA A 221 -23.20 -2.00 3.90
N GLU A 222 -22.38 -0.98 4.19
CA GLU A 222 -20.95 -0.99 3.91
C GLU A 222 -20.23 -2.11 4.67
N LEU A 223 -20.51 -2.29 5.97
CA LEU A 223 -19.93 -3.36 6.77
C LEU A 223 -20.35 -4.74 6.26
N LYS A 224 -21.61 -4.91 5.83
CA LYS A 224 -22.12 -6.16 5.27
C LYS A 224 -21.45 -6.48 3.93
N GLU A 225 -21.26 -5.48 3.06
CA GLU A 225 -20.58 -5.68 1.78
C GLU A 225 -19.09 -5.98 1.97
N LEU A 226 -18.41 -5.31 2.92
CA LEU A 226 -17.03 -5.63 3.30
C LEU A 226 -16.93 -7.08 3.81
N GLY A 227 -17.83 -7.51 4.69
CA GLY A 227 -17.89 -8.88 5.18
C GLY A 227 -18.12 -9.91 4.06
N ARG A 228 -19.05 -9.62 3.14
CA ARG A 228 -19.29 -10.48 1.96
C ARG A 228 -18.06 -10.57 1.07
N LEU A 229 -17.35 -9.44 0.87
CA LEU A 229 -16.13 -9.39 0.07
C LEU A 229 -15.03 -10.23 0.70
N MET A 230 -14.82 -10.13 2.02
CA MET A 230 -13.82 -10.93 2.75
C MET A 230 -14.11 -12.44 2.68
N LEU A 231 -15.38 -12.84 2.57
CA LEU A 231 -15.79 -14.25 2.43
C LEU A 231 -15.76 -14.76 0.98
N ARG A 232 -15.48 -13.91 -0.01
CA ARG A 232 -15.31 -14.38 -1.41
C ARG A 232 -14.12 -15.34 -1.50
N LYS A 233 -14.31 -16.44 -2.21
CA LYS A 233 -13.30 -17.49 -2.38
C LYS A 233 -11.94 -16.95 -2.83
N GLU A 234 -11.94 -16.01 -3.77
CA GLU A 234 -10.73 -15.38 -4.28
C GLU A 234 -9.99 -14.61 -3.20
N PHE A 235 -10.72 -13.87 -2.34
CA PHE A 235 -10.13 -13.12 -1.25
C PHE A 235 -9.59 -14.02 -0.15
N LEU A 236 -10.33 -15.08 0.22
CA LEU A 236 -9.87 -16.07 1.19
C LEU A 236 -8.58 -16.78 0.73
N LEU A 237 -8.46 -17.07 -0.56
CA LEU A 237 -7.25 -17.69 -1.12
C LEU A 237 -6.03 -16.75 -1.11
N VAL A 238 -6.20 -15.44 -1.22
CA VAL A 238 -5.08 -14.48 -1.11
C VAL A 238 -4.83 -13.98 0.31
N THR A 239 -5.69 -14.31 1.27
CA THR A 239 -5.52 -13.93 2.69
C THR A 239 -4.15 -14.32 3.26
N PRO A 240 -3.63 -15.56 3.11
CA PRO A 240 -2.31 -15.93 3.60
C PRO A 240 -1.19 -15.08 2.98
N PHE A 241 -1.33 -14.70 1.71
CA PHE A 241 -0.38 -13.84 1.02
C PHE A 241 -0.34 -12.43 1.64
N PHE A 242 -1.50 -11.78 1.90
CA PHE A 242 -1.54 -10.47 2.53
C PHE A 242 -1.05 -10.49 3.98
N ILE A 243 -1.35 -11.53 4.74
CA ILE A 243 -0.79 -11.69 6.08
C ILE A 243 0.74 -11.78 6.02
N TYR A 244 1.28 -12.50 5.04
CA TYR A 244 2.72 -12.70 4.86
C TYR A 244 3.44 -11.41 4.42
N VAL A 245 2.85 -10.55 3.58
CA VAL A 245 3.54 -9.40 2.95
C VAL A 245 4.32 -8.54 3.95
N ASN A 246 3.70 -8.19 5.07
CA ASN A 246 4.32 -7.34 6.10
C ASN A 246 4.98 -8.13 7.25
N TRP A 247 4.81 -9.46 7.28
CA TRP A 247 5.32 -10.30 8.36
C TRP A 247 6.84 -10.28 8.48
N LEU A 248 7.54 -10.15 7.38
CA LEU A 248 8.99 -10.07 7.30
C LEU A 248 9.59 -8.86 8.04
N LEU A 249 8.89 -7.73 8.08
CA LEU A 249 9.46 -6.44 8.50
C LEU A 249 9.99 -6.44 9.94
N PRO A 250 9.27 -6.92 10.98
CA PRO A 250 9.79 -6.99 12.36
C PRO A 250 11.02 -7.87 12.48
N TYR A 251 11.02 -9.03 11.82
CA TYR A 251 12.17 -9.93 11.80
C TYR A 251 13.42 -9.26 11.19
N SER A 252 13.30 -8.69 10.00
CA SER A 252 14.40 -8.03 9.31
C SER A 252 14.93 -6.80 10.06
N SER A 253 14.05 -6.06 10.74
CA SER A 253 14.41 -4.93 11.61
C SER A 253 15.22 -5.39 12.84
N SER A 254 14.80 -6.47 13.49
CA SER A 254 15.50 -7.07 14.63
C SER A 254 16.85 -7.66 14.20
N TYR A 255 16.88 -8.36 13.06
CA TYR A 255 18.10 -8.89 12.47
C TYR A 255 19.14 -7.79 12.23
N LEU A 256 18.72 -6.68 11.60
CA LEU A 256 19.63 -5.58 11.31
C LEU A 256 20.14 -4.90 12.60
N SER A 257 19.29 -4.73 13.61
CA SER A 257 19.67 -4.06 14.87
C SER A 257 20.60 -4.91 15.74
N LEU A 258 20.50 -6.22 15.69
CA LEU A 258 21.29 -7.13 16.52
C LEU A 258 22.66 -7.45 15.94
N TYR A 259 22.79 -7.50 14.61
CA TYR A 259 24.00 -8.00 13.96
C TYR A 259 24.85 -6.94 13.25
N PHE A 260 24.40 -5.68 13.20
CA PHE A 260 25.11 -4.63 12.44
C PHE A 260 25.30 -3.35 13.25
N THR A 261 26.45 -2.69 12.99
CA THR A 261 26.77 -1.40 13.60
C THR A 261 25.81 -0.29 13.15
N ILE A 262 25.75 0.82 13.89
CA ILE A 262 24.83 1.94 13.60
C ILE A 262 25.08 2.49 12.18
N ARG A 263 26.34 2.67 11.77
CA ARG A 263 26.66 3.19 10.44
C ARG A 263 26.28 2.21 9.31
N ALA A 264 26.48 0.90 9.52
CA ALA A 264 26.04 -0.14 8.60
C ALA A 264 24.51 -0.20 8.45
N ARG A 265 23.78 0.02 9.56
CA ARG A 265 22.32 0.12 9.59
C ARG A 265 21.82 1.37 8.84
N ALA A 266 22.46 2.51 9.01
CA ALA A 266 22.13 3.74 8.28
C ALA A 266 22.36 3.59 6.77
N LEU A 267 23.49 2.96 6.37
CA LEU A 267 23.77 2.61 4.99
C LEU A 267 22.72 1.64 4.43
N ALA A 268 22.30 0.63 5.21
CA ALA A 268 21.27 -0.33 4.81
C ALA A 268 19.91 0.36 4.54
N SER A 269 19.51 1.33 5.36
CA SER A 269 18.30 2.12 5.15
C SER A 269 18.32 2.87 3.81
N LEU A 270 19.44 3.51 3.49
CA LEU A 270 19.62 4.24 2.24
C LEU A 270 19.59 3.31 1.01
N VAL A 271 20.45 2.28 1.02
CA VAL A 271 20.62 1.38 -0.13
C VAL A 271 19.37 0.54 -0.36
N SER A 272 18.71 0.07 0.71
CA SER A 272 17.46 -0.70 0.55
C SER A 272 16.36 0.14 -0.08
N ALA A 273 16.24 1.42 0.28
CA ALA A 273 15.22 2.31 -0.31
C ALA A 273 15.47 2.55 -1.81
N LEU A 274 16.73 2.77 -2.22
CA LEU A 274 17.10 2.90 -3.64
C LEU A 274 16.81 1.60 -4.40
N ALA A 275 17.19 0.45 -3.85
CA ALA A 275 16.94 -0.86 -4.45
C ALA A 275 15.44 -1.18 -4.58
N GLN A 276 14.63 -0.81 -3.57
CA GLN A 276 13.18 -0.93 -3.62
C GLN A 276 12.56 -0.08 -4.75
N ILE A 277 13.01 1.17 -4.92
CA ILE A 277 12.53 2.03 -6.00
C ILE A 277 12.86 1.42 -7.37
N ALA A 278 14.10 1.00 -7.58
CA ALA A 278 14.52 0.38 -8.83
C ALA A 278 13.72 -0.91 -9.12
N GLY A 279 13.59 -1.78 -8.12
CA GLY A 279 12.84 -3.03 -8.26
C GLY A 279 11.36 -2.83 -8.54
N THR A 280 10.69 -1.92 -7.80
CA THR A 280 9.27 -1.64 -8.01
C THR A 280 8.99 -0.95 -9.35
N ALA A 281 9.88 -0.08 -9.82
CA ALA A 281 9.79 0.53 -11.16
C ALA A 281 9.93 -0.53 -12.26
N ALA A 282 10.87 -1.45 -12.12
CA ALA A 282 11.07 -2.56 -13.06
C ALA A 282 9.83 -3.49 -13.09
N LEU A 283 9.33 -3.91 -11.92
CA LEU A 283 8.13 -4.76 -11.83
C LEU A 283 6.89 -4.04 -12.40
N GLY A 284 6.67 -2.77 -12.04
CA GLY A 284 5.53 -1.99 -12.56
C GLY A 284 5.58 -1.86 -14.08
N SER A 285 6.77 -1.59 -14.65
CA SER A 285 6.97 -1.52 -16.09
C SER A 285 6.71 -2.87 -16.78
N PHE A 286 7.09 -3.98 -16.15
CA PHE A 286 6.81 -5.33 -16.67
C PHE A 286 5.33 -5.67 -16.59
N LEU A 287 4.64 -5.33 -15.50
CA LEU A 287 3.21 -5.56 -15.32
C LEU A 287 2.36 -4.77 -16.33
N ASP A 288 2.82 -3.59 -16.76
CA ASP A 288 2.15 -2.75 -17.76
C ASP A 288 2.62 -3.03 -19.22
N TRP A 289 3.51 -4.00 -19.44
CA TRP A 289 4.10 -4.27 -20.76
C TRP A 289 3.10 -4.94 -21.70
N LYS A 290 2.49 -4.16 -22.58
CA LYS A 290 1.39 -4.59 -23.48
C LYS A 290 1.77 -5.66 -24.54
N ARG A 291 3.07 -5.94 -24.77
CA ARG A 291 3.50 -7.00 -25.71
C ARG A 291 3.20 -8.42 -25.19
N LEU A 292 3.08 -8.59 -23.87
CA LEU A 292 2.74 -9.88 -23.26
C LEU A 292 1.28 -9.89 -22.81
N SER A 293 0.65 -11.06 -22.86
CA SER A 293 -0.71 -11.23 -22.34
C SER A 293 -0.78 -10.92 -20.84
N LEU A 294 -1.90 -10.40 -20.39
CA LEU A 294 -2.14 -10.12 -18.96
C LEU A 294 -1.90 -11.36 -18.09
N THR A 295 -2.35 -12.52 -18.56
CA THR A 295 -2.16 -13.82 -17.91
C THR A 295 -0.68 -14.18 -17.77
N THR A 296 0.11 -13.98 -18.82
CA THR A 296 1.55 -14.28 -18.80
C THR A 296 2.27 -13.35 -17.83
N ARG A 297 2.00 -12.04 -17.88
CA ARG A 297 2.60 -11.06 -16.96
C ARG A 297 2.31 -11.40 -15.50
N ALA A 298 1.07 -11.72 -15.17
CA ALA A 298 0.66 -12.08 -13.82
C ALA A 298 1.40 -13.36 -13.32
N ARG A 299 1.41 -14.43 -14.14
CA ARG A 299 2.01 -15.72 -13.76
C ARG A 299 3.53 -15.65 -13.66
N VAL A 300 4.19 -15.01 -14.61
CA VAL A 300 5.66 -14.85 -14.62
C VAL A 300 6.11 -13.99 -13.44
N SER A 301 5.46 -12.84 -13.20
CA SER A 301 5.77 -12.00 -12.03
C SER A 301 5.61 -12.78 -10.73
N TYR A 302 4.50 -13.50 -10.57
CA TYR A 302 4.25 -14.27 -9.35
C TYR A 302 5.29 -15.37 -9.14
N ALA A 303 5.57 -16.17 -10.17
CA ALA A 303 6.56 -17.25 -10.09
C ALA A 303 7.97 -16.71 -9.76
N PHE A 304 8.37 -15.61 -10.42
CA PHE A 304 9.65 -14.94 -10.14
C PHE A 304 9.72 -14.46 -8.69
N LEU A 305 8.68 -13.78 -8.19
CA LEU A 305 8.64 -13.27 -6.82
C LEU A 305 8.72 -14.41 -5.80
N MET A 306 7.93 -15.46 -5.97
CA MET A 306 7.94 -16.59 -5.05
C MET A 306 9.28 -17.33 -5.04
N ALA A 307 9.90 -17.52 -6.20
CA ALA A 307 11.23 -18.13 -6.28
C ALA A 307 12.31 -17.27 -5.61
N LEU A 308 12.27 -15.94 -5.85
CA LEU A 308 13.22 -14.99 -5.26
C LEU A 308 13.11 -14.97 -3.73
N ILE A 309 11.89 -14.91 -3.20
CA ILE A 309 11.63 -14.93 -1.75
C ILE A 309 12.10 -16.27 -1.14
N GLY A 310 11.74 -17.40 -1.76
CA GLY A 310 12.15 -18.72 -1.30
C GLY A 310 13.67 -18.89 -1.26
N GLY A 311 14.37 -18.42 -2.30
CA GLY A 311 15.82 -18.37 -2.35
C GLY A 311 16.44 -17.54 -1.22
N CYS A 312 15.84 -16.36 -0.93
CA CYS A 312 16.26 -15.52 0.19
C CYS A 312 16.00 -16.18 1.57
N TRP A 313 14.94 -16.98 1.72
CA TRP A 313 14.73 -17.73 2.97
C TRP A 313 15.72 -18.86 3.15
N ILE A 314 16.08 -19.58 2.09
CA ILE A 314 17.15 -20.60 2.13
C ILE A 314 18.49 -19.94 2.52
N TRP A 315 18.86 -18.85 1.84
CA TRP A 315 20.07 -18.08 2.17
C TRP A 315 20.01 -17.56 3.63
N GLY A 316 18.86 -17.01 4.03
CA GLY A 316 18.61 -16.52 5.38
C GLY A 316 18.79 -17.58 6.45
N THR A 317 18.36 -18.81 6.20
CA THR A 317 18.53 -19.94 7.14
C THR A 317 20.01 -20.22 7.41
N VAL A 318 20.84 -20.24 6.38
CA VAL A 318 22.29 -20.47 6.51
C VAL A 318 22.98 -19.34 7.27
N VAL A 319 22.66 -18.08 6.93
CA VAL A 319 23.25 -16.90 7.59
C VAL A 319 22.78 -16.80 9.05
N GLN A 320 21.48 -16.99 9.30
CA GLN A 320 20.93 -16.89 10.66
C GLN A 320 21.46 -17.98 11.58
N ALA A 321 21.67 -19.20 11.07
CA ALA A 321 22.28 -20.29 11.86
C ALA A 321 23.72 -19.95 12.29
N ASP A 322 24.48 -19.32 11.41
CA ASP A 322 25.85 -18.85 11.69
C ASP A 322 25.84 -17.70 12.71
N TYR A 323 24.98 -16.68 12.50
CA TYR A 323 24.88 -15.51 13.37
C TYR A 323 24.29 -15.83 14.76
N ALA A 324 23.45 -16.84 14.87
CA ALA A 324 22.95 -17.31 16.17
C ALA A 324 24.05 -17.90 17.04
N ARG A 325 25.09 -18.53 16.42
CA ARG A 325 26.25 -19.11 17.12
C ARG A 325 27.27 -18.05 17.49
N HIS A 326 27.63 -17.17 16.55
CA HIS A 326 28.75 -16.25 16.71
C HIS A 326 28.36 -14.87 17.21
N LYS A 327 27.09 -14.50 17.13
CA LYS A 327 26.52 -13.18 17.54
C LYS A 327 27.39 -12.00 17.07
N PRO A 328 27.72 -11.91 15.75
CA PRO A 328 28.61 -10.88 15.24
C PRO A 328 27.99 -9.48 15.37
N SER A 329 28.85 -8.46 15.40
CA SER A 329 28.46 -7.05 15.24
C SER A 329 29.25 -6.47 14.07
N LEU A 330 28.71 -6.64 12.86
CA LEU A 330 29.41 -6.40 11.61
C LEU A 330 29.31 -4.92 11.17
N ASP A 331 30.43 -4.44 10.70
CA ASP A 331 30.56 -3.16 10.03
C ASP A 331 30.99 -3.37 8.57
N TRP A 332 30.88 -2.33 7.74
CA TRP A 332 31.22 -2.43 6.31
C TRP A 332 32.70 -2.75 6.02
N ASP A 333 33.58 -2.50 6.99
CA ASP A 333 35.01 -2.83 6.91
C ASP A 333 35.30 -4.30 7.32
N ASP A 334 34.33 -5.01 7.89
CA ASP A 334 34.53 -6.34 8.46
C ASP A 334 34.39 -7.45 7.39
N ALA A 335 35.24 -8.50 7.54
CA ALA A 335 35.12 -9.67 6.70
C ALA A 335 33.76 -10.37 6.91
N GLY A 336 33.09 -10.75 5.83
CA GLY A 336 31.77 -11.38 5.86
C GLY A 336 30.57 -10.43 5.98
N PHE A 337 30.79 -9.11 6.11
CA PHE A 337 29.74 -8.10 6.14
C PHE A 337 28.73 -8.27 4.99
N GLY A 338 29.23 -8.33 3.75
CA GLY A 338 28.39 -8.34 2.55
C GLY A 338 27.40 -9.50 2.51
N ARG A 339 27.74 -10.67 3.08
CA ARG A 339 26.87 -11.86 3.06
C ARG A 339 25.53 -11.63 3.80
N GLY A 340 25.57 -11.09 5.00
CA GLY A 340 24.35 -10.85 5.77
C GLY A 340 23.67 -9.54 5.43
N TRP A 341 24.45 -8.50 5.07
CA TRP A 341 23.94 -7.20 4.72
C TRP A 341 23.20 -7.21 3.37
N ALA A 342 23.74 -7.86 2.34
CA ALA A 342 23.05 -8.04 1.06
C ALA A 342 21.75 -8.83 1.20
N LEU A 343 21.71 -9.83 2.08
CA LEU A 343 20.49 -10.57 2.40
C LEU A 343 19.40 -9.63 2.96
N TYR A 344 19.75 -8.71 3.86
CA TYR A 344 18.81 -7.71 4.36
C TYR A 344 18.26 -6.83 3.21
N ILE A 345 19.13 -6.35 2.32
CA ILE A 345 18.70 -5.57 1.16
C ILE A 345 17.72 -6.35 0.28
N MET A 346 18.02 -7.63 0.02
CA MET A 346 17.15 -8.51 -0.77
C MET A 346 15.80 -8.73 -0.09
N TRP A 347 15.72 -8.87 1.23
CA TRP A 347 14.46 -8.93 1.95
C TRP A 347 13.62 -7.66 1.80
N GLN A 348 14.25 -6.49 1.85
CA GLN A 348 13.56 -5.20 1.67
C GLN A 348 13.05 -5.03 0.23
N VAL A 349 13.83 -5.46 -0.75
CA VAL A 349 13.39 -5.49 -2.16
C VAL A 349 12.22 -6.45 -2.34
N ASN A 350 12.32 -7.67 -1.82
CA ASN A 350 11.24 -8.66 -1.88
C ASN A 350 9.94 -8.15 -1.25
N PHE A 351 10.03 -7.48 -0.10
CA PHE A 351 8.89 -6.82 0.52
C PHE A 351 8.23 -5.83 -0.44
N ALA A 352 9.00 -4.91 -1.03
CA ALA A 352 8.46 -3.88 -1.90
C ALA A 352 7.84 -4.44 -3.20
N LEU A 353 8.47 -5.45 -3.80
CA LEU A 353 7.97 -6.13 -4.98
C LEU A 353 6.66 -6.89 -4.69
N THR A 354 6.62 -7.63 -3.58
CA THR A 354 5.45 -8.40 -3.16
C THR A 354 4.28 -7.48 -2.83
N TYR A 355 4.56 -6.39 -2.14
CA TYR A 355 3.59 -5.35 -1.84
C TYR A 355 2.99 -4.76 -3.12
N ASN A 356 3.82 -4.33 -4.08
CA ASN A 356 3.38 -3.78 -5.36
C ASN A 356 2.53 -4.78 -6.15
N PHE A 357 2.97 -6.04 -6.23
CA PHE A 357 2.23 -7.10 -6.91
C PHE A 357 0.87 -7.37 -6.23
N GLY A 358 0.82 -7.39 -4.90
CA GLY A 358 -0.42 -7.57 -4.14
C GLY A 358 -1.46 -6.50 -4.44
N TYR A 359 -1.07 -5.22 -4.46
CA TYR A 359 -1.98 -4.12 -4.80
C TYR A 359 -2.38 -4.11 -6.27
N TRP A 360 -1.48 -4.50 -7.17
CA TRP A 360 -1.83 -4.71 -8.57
C TRP A 360 -2.89 -5.83 -8.71
N LEU A 361 -2.74 -6.93 -7.96
CA LEU A 361 -3.70 -8.03 -7.94
C LEU A 361 -5.06 -7.59 -7.37
N VAL A 362 -5.08 -6.78 -6.31
CA VAL A 362 -6.31 -6.14 -5.77
C VAL A 362 -7.01 -5.32 -6.85
N GLY A 363 -6.25 -4.51 -7.61
CA GLY A 363 -6.79 -3.75 -8.73
C GLY A 363 -7.47 -4.61 -9.78
N TRP A 364 -6.94 -5.81 -10.03
CA TRP A 364 -7.55 -6.78 -10.94
C TRP A 364 -8.79 -7.46 -10.34
N MET A 365 -8.79 -7.80 -9.05
CA MET A 365 -9.91 -8.43 -8.36
C MET A 365 -11.13 -7.50 -8.24
N SER A 366 -10.92 -6.19 -8.27
CA SER A 366 -11.96 -5.18 -8.10
C SER A 366 -12.74 -4.98 -9.40
N ARG A 367 -14.06 -5.19 -9.35
CA ARG A 367 -14.97 -5.03 -10.50
C ARG A 367 -15.54 -3.62 -10.61
N HIS A 368 -15.78 -2.98 -9.47
CA HIS A 368 -16.32 -1.63 -9.36
C HIS A 368 -15.39 -0.73 -8.56
N PRO A 369 -15.38 0.60 -8.79
CA PRO A 369 -14.57 1.54 -8.01
C PRO A 369 -14.81 1.44 -6.50
N SER A 370 -16.04 1.18 -6.04
CA SER A 370 -16.37 0.97 -4.63
C SER A 370 -15.72 -0.29 -4.04
N ASP A 371 -15.57 -1.36 -4.84
CA ASP A 371 -14.90 -2.59 -4.40
C ASP A 371 -13.41 -2.34 -4.15
N ILE A 372 -12.78 -1.41 -4.89
CA ILE A 372 -11.36 -1.09 -4.70
C ILE A 372 -11.10 -0.63 -3.26
N VAL A 373 -11.93 0.29 -2.75
CA VAL A 373 -11.81 0.82 -1.37
C VAL A 373 -11.90 -0.31 -0.35
N ARG A 374 -12.89 -1.20 -0.52
CA ARG A 374 -13.11 -2.34 0.38
C ARG A 374 -11.97 -3.35 0.32
N TYR A 375 -11.52 -3.72 -0.88
CA TYR A 375 -10.40 -4.65 -1.06
C TYR A 375 -9.10 -4.10 -0.49
N THR A 376 -8.79 -2.81 -0.72
CA THR A 376 -7.57 -2.20 -0.18
C THR A 376 -7.61 -2.09 1.34
N SER A 377 -8.76 -1.70 1.92
CA SER A 377 -8.95 -1.66 3.37
C SER A 377 -8.81 -3.03 4.01
N ALA A 378 -9.43 -4.07 3.42
CA ALA A 378 -9.35 -5.44 3.91
C ALA A 378 -7.93 -6.02 3.76
N ALA A 379 -7.28 -5.83 2.62
CA ALA A 379 -5.91 -6.26 2.40
C ALA A 379 -4.96 -5.59 3.41
N ARG A 380 -5.12 -4.28 3.63
CA ARG A 380 -4.32 -3.53 4.61
C ARG A 380 -4.55 -3.98 6.04
N ALA A 381 -5.78 -4.35 6.40
CA ALA A 381 -6.08 -4.93 7.69
C ALA A 381 -5.36 -6.28 7.89
N LEU A 382 -5.37 -7.15 6.89
CA LEU A 382 -4.66 -8.45 6.94
C LEU A 382 -3.14 -8.27 7.04
N GLU A 383 -2.56 -7.37 6.27
CA GLU A 383 -1.14 -7.00 6.36
C GLU A 383 -0.78 -6.49 7.76
N SER A 384 -1.63 -5.63 8.32
CA SER A 384 -1.43 -5.08 9.66
C SER A 384 -1.57 -6.15 10.73
N ALA A 385 -2.54 -7.06 10.61
CA ALA A 385 -2.69 -8.20 11.51
C ALA A 385 -1.47 -9.11 11.49
N GLY A 386 -0.94 -9.41 10.30
CA GLY A 386 0.31 -10.17 10.13
C GLY A 386 1.49 -9.47 10.80
N GLN A 387 1.64 -8.17 10.57
CA GLN A 387 2.73 -7.38 11.16
C GLN A 387 2.58 -7.22 12.68
N CYS A 388 1.34 -7.15 13.21
CA CYS A 388 1.06 -7.17 14.63
C CYS A 388 1.59 -8.43 15.30
N ILE A 389 1.20 -9.60 14.78
CA ILE A 389 1.61 -10.90 15.33
C ILE A 389 3.14 -11.06 15.25
N SER A 390 3.72 -10.74 14.09
CA SER A 390 5.19 -10.78 13.91
C SER A 390 5.93 -9.85 14.85
N SER A 391 5.41 -8.63 15.10
CA SER A 391 5.97 -7.68 16.07
C SER A 391 5.85 -8.20 17.50
N GLY A 392 4.70 -8.81 17.84
CA GLY A 392 4.48 -9.45 19.13
C GLY A 392 5.50 -10.58 19.38
N ILE A 393 5.74 -11.45 18.40
CA ILE A 393 6.77 -12.49 18.51
C ILE A 393 8.18 -11.86 18.68
N SER A 394 8.48 -10.82 17.91
CA SER A 394 9.77 -10.12 17.96
C SER A 394 9.97 -9.29 19.23
N SER A 395 8.92 -9.05 20.01
CA SER A 395 9.01 -8.40 21.33
C SER A 395 9.29 -9.36 22.48
N THR A 396 9.29 -10.68 22.22
CA THR A 396 9.59 -11.71 23.21
C THR A 396 11.07 -12.10 23.19
N SER A 397 11.48 -12.92 24.14
CA SER A 397 12.82 -13.54 24.19
C SER A 397 13.00 -14.72 23.21
N ALA A 398 12.03 -14.96 22.32
CA ALA A 398 12.10 -16.01 21.32
C ALA A 398 13.34 -15.84 20.41
N PRO A 399 14.09 -16.92 20.12
CA PRO A 399 15.28 -16.81 19.27
C PRO A 399 14.90 -16.39 17.85
N LEU A 400 15.76 -15.57 17.23
CA LEU A 400 15.53 -15.05 15.89
C LEU A 400 15.43 -16.17 14.83
N THR A 401 16.06 -17.33 15.11
CA THR A 401 15.93 -18.56 14.30
C THR A 401 14.49 -19.07 14.24
N ALA A 402 13.75 -19.00 15.33
CA ALA A 402 12.33 -19.39 15.36
C ALA A 402 11.48 -18.40 14.52
N ALA A 403 11.74 -17.10 14.67
CA ALA A 403 11.06 -16.07 13.87
C ALA A 403 11.33 -16.25 12.37
N LEU A 404 12.56 -16.60 11.96
CA LEU A 404 12.90 -16.97 10.58
C LEU A 404 12.11 -18.18 10.12
N GLY A 405 12.05 -19.23 10.92
CA GLY A 405 11.30 -20.46 10.60
C GLY A 405 9.82 -20.18 10.35
N VAL A 406 9.19 -19.34 11.17
CA VAL A 406 7.79 -18.91 10.98
C VAL A 406 7.62 -18.12 9.68
N ASN A 407 8.53 -17.19 9.36
CA ASN A 407 8.51 -16.45 8.10
C ASN A 407 8.57 -17.38 6.88
N PHE A 408 9.48 -18.35 6.90
CA PHE A 408 9.66 -19.32 5.82
C PHE A 408 8.42 -20.23 5.67
N ALA A 409 7.86 -20.71 6.79
CA ALA A 409 6.66 -21.53 6.78
C ALA A 409 5.45 -20.77 6.21
N LEU A 410 5.24 -19.50 6.64
CA LEU A 410 4.15 -18.66 6.14
C LEU A 410 4.27 -18.36 4.64
N TRP A 411 5.50 -18.13 4.15
CA TRP A 411 5.72 -18.03 2.72
C TRP A 411 5.23 -19.30 2.00
N GLY A 412 5.62 -20.48 2.49
CA GLY A 412 5.20 -21.77 1.90
C GLY A 412 3.67 -21.94 1.89
N VAL A 413 2.99 -21.56 2.97
CA VAL A 413 1.52 -21.59 3.07
C VAL A 413 0.86 -20.61 2.09
N ALA A 414 1.47 -19.45 1.84
CA ALA A 414 0.92 -18.43 0.96
C ALA A 414 1.05 -18.75 -0.54
N VAL A 415 2.09 -19.51 -0.94
CA VAL A 415 2.42 -19.76 -2.37
C VAL A 415 1.28 -20.40 -3.15
N VAL A 416 0.74 -21.50 -2.67
CA VAL A 416 -0.25 -22.27 -3.45
C VAL A 416 -1.62 -21.58 -3.52
N PRO A 417 -2.21 -21.12 -2.40
CA PRO A 417 -3.52 -20.47 -2.45
C PRO A 417 -3.52 -19.19 -3.32
N ALA A 418 -2.49 -18.34 -3.19
CA ALA A 418 -2.38 -17.13 -3.99
C ALA A 418 -2.20 -17.45 -5.49
N TYR A 419 -1.44 -18.50 -5.85
CA TYR A 419 -1.32 -18.93 -7.25
C TYR A 419 -2.66 -19.30 -7.86
N LEU A 420 -3.56 -19.94 -7.09
CA LEU A 420 -4.90 -20.31 -7.58
C LEU A 420 -5.73 -19.09 -8.02
N VAL A 421 -5.46 -17.91 -7.44
CA VAL A 421 -6.09 -16.65 -7.86
C VAL A 421 -5.33 -16.05 -9.04
N VAL A 422 -3.99 -15.99 -8.96
CA VAL A 422 -3.15 -15.42 -10.04
C VAL A 422 -3.38 -16.13 -11.38
N ARG A 423 -3.57 -17.45 -11.38
CA ARG A 423 -3.84 -18.20 -12.62
C ARG A 423 -5.14 -17.80 -13.33
N GLN A 424 -6.08 -17.15 -12.61
CA GLN A 424 -7.37 -16.69 -13.14
C GLN A 424 -7.27 -15.29 -13.78
N VAL A 425 -6.16 -14.56 -13.55
CA VAL A 425 -5.94 -13.22 -14.10
C VAL A 425 -5.95 -13.30 -15.63
N GLY A 426 -6.77 -12.46 -16.26
CA GLY A 426 -6.94 -12.40 -17.71
C GLY A 426 -7.81 -13.51 -18.33
N VAL A 427 -8.19 -14.57 -17.56
CA VAL A 427 -9.05 -15.66 -18.07
C VAL A 427 -10.53 -15.38 -17.83
N ARG A 428 -10.90 -14.90 -16.64
CA ARG A 428 -12.32 -14.64 -16.26
C ARG A 428 -12.92 -13.39 -16.89
N HIS A 429 -12.11 -12.38 -17.27
CA HIS A 429 -12.62 -11.12 -17.82
C HIS A 429 -12.86 -11.15 -19.34
N VAL A 430 -12.23 -12.05 -20.08
CA VAL A 430 -12.52 -12.22 -21.52
C VAL A 430 -13.97 -12.64 -21.74
N GLY A 431 -14.54 -13.48 -20.85
CA GLY A 431 -15.95 -13.86 -20.91
C GLY A 431 -16.96 -12.78 -20.53
N ALA A 432 -16.61 -11.88 -19.59
CA ALA A 432 -17.52 -10.83 -19.10
C ALA A 432 -17.59 -9.62 -20.06
N HIS A 433 -16.48 -9.21 -20.67
CA HIS A 433 -16.47 -8.15 -21.68
C HIS A 433 -17.15 -8.59 -22.98
N SER A 434 -16.90 -9.82 -23.45
CA SER A 434 -17.56 -10.34 -24.65
C SER A 434 -19.08 -10.50 -24.49
N THR A 435 -19.57 -10.74 -23.29
CA THR A 435 -21.01 -10.83 -23.00
C THR A 435 -21.63 -9.44 -22.92
N GLN A 436 -20.90 -8.44 -22.42
CA GLN A 436 -21.39 -7.08 -22.31
C GLN A 436 -21.31 -6.33 -23.66
N GLU A 437 -20.30 -6.59 -24.48
CA GLU A 437 -20.22 -6.10 -25.86
C GLU A 437 -21.30 -6.75 -26.73
N ARG A 438 -21.54 -8.06 -26.64
CA ARG A 438 -22.63 -8.73 -27.36
C ARG A 438 -24.02 -8.25 -26.92
N SER A 439 -24.22 -7.92 -25.65
CA SER A 439 -25.50 -7.37 -25.20
C SER A 439 -25.70 -5.92 -25.63
N SER A 440 -24.63 -5.10 -25.71
CA SER A 440 -24.72 -3.74 -26.26
C SER A 440 -24.92 -3.72 -27.77
N GLU A 441 -24.23 -4.60 -28.53
CA GLU A 441 -24.44 -4.77 -29.97
C GLU A 441 -25.84 -5.31 -30.30
N ALA A 442 -26.38 -6.21 -29.47
CA ALA A 442 -27.75 -6.72 -29.63
C ALA A 442 -28.81 -5.65 -29.36
N VAL A 443 -28.56 -4.75 -28.39
CA VAL A 443 -29.46 -3.63 -28.10
C VAL A 443 -29.40 -2.56 -29.20
N ASP A 444 -28.23 -2.29 -29.75
CA ASP A 444 -28.07 -1.34 -30.86
C ASP A 444 -28.61 -1.89 -32.18
N SER A 445 -28.48 -3.20 -32.44
CA SER A 445 -29.09 -3.85 -33.61
C SER A 445 -30.65 -3.83 -33.55
N HIS A 446 -31.21 -4.03 -32.34
CA HIS A 446 -32.67 -3.92 -32.16
C HIS A 446 -33.21 -2.47 -32.33
N LYS A 447 -32.43 -1.46 -31.91
CA LYS A 447 -32.76 -0.05 -32.15
C LYS A 447 -32.65 0.34 -33.65
N GLY A 448 -31.66 -0.23 -34.34
CA GLY A 448 -31.49 -0.04 -35.79
C GLY A 448 -32.65 -0.63 -36.62
N GLN A 449 -33.16 -1.79 -36.21
CA GLN A 449 -34.32 -2.42 -36.91
C GLN A 449 -35.64 -1.72 -36.64
N GLN A 450 -35.85 -1.13 -35.47
CA GLN A 450 -37.09 -0.35 -35.19
C GLN A 450 -37.12 0.99 -35.94
N ASN A 451 -35.98 1.58 -36.30
CA ASN A 451 -35.92 2.80 -37.08
C ASN A 451 -36.09 2.58 -38.60
N HIS A 452 -35.91 1.36 -39.08
CA HIS A 452 -36.10 1.03 -40.51
C HIS A 452 -37.52 0.51 -40.85
N SER A 453 -38.29 0.03 -39.88
CA SER A 453 -39.66 -0.41 -40.10
C SER A 453 -40.70 0.72 -40.01
N GLY A 454 -40.30 1.97 -39.71
CA GLY A 454 -41.15 3.13 -39.64
C GLY A 454 -41.13 4.05 -40.86
N SER A 455 -40.37 3.69 -41.91
CA SER A 455 -40.23 4.56 -43.14
C SER A 455 -40.87 4.00 -44.40
N ASP A 456 -41.62 2.88 -44.33
CA ASP A 456 -42.30 2.29 -45.51
C ASP A 456 -43.84 2.32 -45.45
N GLU A 457 -44.44 3.15 -44.58
CA GLU A 457 -45.87 3.48 -44.62
C GLU A 457 -46.09 4.99 -44.76
N ILE A 458 -45.90 5.52 -45.97
CA ILE A 458 -46.64 6.71 -46.51
C ILE A 458 -46.67 6.57 -48.02
#